data_d65de5aedacf487f78b3bd52954ed8b0
#
_entry.id   d65de5aedacf487f78b3bd52954ed8b0
#
_cell.length_a   1.000
_cell.length_b   1.000
_cell.length_c   1.000
_cell.angle_alpha   90.00
_cell.angle_beta   90.00
_cell.angle_gamma   90.00
#
_symmetry.space_group_name_H-M   'P 1'
#
loop_
_entity.id
_entity.type
_entity.pdbx_description
1 polymer ?
#
loop_
_entity_poly.entity_id
_entity_poly.type
_entity_poly.pdbx_seq_one_letter_code
_entity_poly.pdbx_strand_id
1 'polypeptide(L)'
;NGHGEVVDGYLSSASPYFDEPITPITYDPAKAQELLAEAGWDGSQTLRFYVNSGDSTFVNAATVMAAQWAAVGINVEITTVDFATLMSTAGSMDYDILAVQYTYSPVDPYTDMAWLLGGEGSWTSYSDDEVNAALAGTQTTSDAAELTELYGIADRKMQEDVPMFSAYIISAQRA
;
A
#
# COMPACT_ATOMS: atom_id res chain seq x y z
N ASN A 1 8.01 19.61 1.39
CA ASN A 1 8.96 20.14 2.37
C ASN A 1 10.25 19.28 2.51
N GLY A 2 10.46 18.24 1.68
CA GLY A 2 11.69 17.45 1.64
C GLY A 2 11.95 16.54 2.84
N HIS A 3 10.91 16.18 3.60
CA HIS A 3 11.03 15.32 4.78
C HIS A 3 10.63 13.86 4.53
N GLY A 4 10.27 13.50 3.32
CA GLY A 4 9.88 12.14 2.95
C GLY A 4 10.25 11.84 1.52
N GLU A 5 10.30 10.56 1.20
CA GLU A 5 10.48 10.00 -0.13
C GLU A 5 9.15 9.47 -0.63
N VAL A 6 8.79 9.77 -1.87
CA VAL A 6 7.67 9.12 -2.55
C VAL A 6 8.20 7.79 -3.09
N VAL A 7 7.51 6.72 -2.81
CA VAL A 7 7.85 5.39 -3.32
C VAL A 7 6.68 4.84 -4.11
N ASP A 8 6.98 4.24 -5.22
CA ASP A 8 5.99 3.71 -6.14
C ASP A 8 5.64 2.24 -5.85
N GLY A 9 6.44 1.56 -5.05
CA GLY A 9 6.27 0.17 -4.63
C GLY A 9 6.37 -0.01 -3.11
N TYR A 10 6.59 -1.24 -2.69
CA TYR A 10 6.87 -1.58 -1.30
C TYR A 10 8.35 -1.32 -0.96
N LEU A 11 9.26 -1.69 -1.88
CA LEU A 11 10.68 -1.54 -1.69
C LEU A 11 11.09 -0.08 -1.92
N SER A 12 11.86 0.48 -0.99
CA SER A 12 12.50 1.78 -1.16
C SER A 12 13.95 1.64 -1.60
N SER A 13 14.56 2.74 -2.02
CA SER A 13 16.00 2.81 -2.35
C SER A 13 16.94 2.38 -1.22
N ALA A 14 16.44 2.24 0.01
CA ALA A 14 17.18 1.71 1.15
C ALA A 14 17.27 0.18 1.17
N SER A 15 16.46 -0.53 0.38
CA SER A 15 16.52 -1.98 0.28
C SER A 15 17.65 -2.44 -0.62
N PRO A 16 18.43 -3.46 -0.23
CA PRO A 16 19.43 -4.06 -1.11
C PRO A 16 18.83 -4.81 -2.30
N TYR A 17 17.52 -5.06 -2.27
CA TYR A 17 16.75 -5.76 -3.30
C TYR A 17 15.94 -4.81 -4.19
N PHE A 18 16.10 -3.49 -3.96
CA PHE A 18 15.47 -2.48 -4.81
C PHE A 18 16.10 -2.54 -6.20
N ASP A 19 15.29 -2.86 -7.19
CA ASP A 19 15.66 -2.79 -8.61
C ASP A 19 14.88 -1.67 -9.29
N GLU A 20 15.53 -0.98 -10.23
CA GLU A 20 14.91 0.19 -10.87
C GLU A 20 13.80 -0.19 -11.86
N PRO A 21 13.08 0.83 -12.32
CA PRO A 21 11.84 1.27 -11.72
C PRO A 21 10.65 0.72 -12.48
N ILE A 22 9.71 0.40 -11.75
CA ILE A 22 8.35 0.26 -12.22
C ILE A 22 7.90 1.67 -12.62
N THR A 23 7.10 1.78 -13.66
CA THR A 23 6.62 3.08 -14.13
C THR A 23 5.85 3.78 -13.01
N PRO A 24 6.29 4.96 -12.54
CA PRO A 24 5.62 5.64 -11.45
C PRO A 24 4.15 5.89 -11.76
N ILE A 25 3.28 5.59 -10.81
CA ILE A 25 1.86 5.95 -10.91
C ILE A 25 1.77 7.45 -10.67
N THR A 26 1.51 8.22 -11.72
CA THR A 26 1.36 9.66 -11.65
C THR A 26 -0.07 10.06 -11.32
N TYR A 27 -0.24 11.23 -10.68
CA TYR A 27 -1.55 11.81 -10.47
C TYR A 27 -2.21 12.16 -11.82
N ASP A 28 -3.19 11.35 -12.23
CA ASP A 28 -3.94 11.52 -13.48
C ASP A 28 -5.44 11.29 -13.24
N PRO A 29 -6.19 12.34 -12.89
CA PRO A 29 -7.64 12.24 -12.70
C PRO A 29 -8.42 11.79 -13.95
N ALA A 30 -7.92 12.12 -15.15
CA ALA A 30 -8.58 11.71 -16.38
C ALA A 30 -8.44 10.20 -16.58
N LYS A 31 -7.25 9.65 -16.37
CA LYS A 31 -7.02 8.19 -16.42
C LYS A 31 -7.79 7.46 -15.33
N ALA A 32 -7.89 8.04 -14.12
CA ALA A 32 -8.69 7.47 -13.04
C ALA A 32 -10.18 7.36 -13.43
N GLN A 33 -10.76 8.40 -14.05
CA GLN A 33 -12.14 8.37 -14.53
C GLN A 33 -12.36 7.33 -15.64
N GLU A 34 -11.39 7.18 -16.55
CA GLU A 34 -11.42 6.15 -17.59
C GLU A 34 -11.45 4.75 -16.99
N LEU A 35 -10.55 4.44 -16.05
CA LEU A 35 -10.46 3.16 -15.36
C LEU A 35 -11.73 2.85 -14.53
N LEU A 36 -12.29 3.85 -13.85
CA LEU A 36 -13.55 3.70 -13.12
C LEU A 36 -14.71 3.35 -14.07
N ALA A 37 -14.75 3.99 -15.24
CA ALA A 37 -15.76 3.69 -16.25
C ALA A 37 -15.59 2.27 -16.83
N GLU A 38 -14.35 1.85 -17.11
CA GLU A 38 -14.03 0.49 -17.57
C GLU A 38 -14.40 -0.56 -16.52
N ALA A 39 -14.19 -0.26 -15.22
CA ALA A 39 -14.60 -1.12 -14.11
C ALA A 39 -16.11 -1.13 -13.84
N GLY A 40 -16.90 -0.28 -14.54
CA GLY A 40 -18.33 -0.16 -14.30
C GLY A 40 -18.70 0.53 -12.99
N TRP A 41 -17.80 1.36 -12.45
CA TRP A 41 -18.06 2.13 -11.24
C TRP A 41 -19.15 3.18 -11.49
N ASP A 42 -20.25 3.11 -10.72
CA ASP A 42 -21.41 3.98 -10.88
C ASP A 42 -21.47 5.13 -9.84
N GLY A 43 -20.52 5.16 -8.90
CA GLY A 43 -20.46 6.17 -7.84
C GLY A 43 -21.55 6.04 -6.77
N SER A 44 -22.34 4.97 -6.78
CA SER A 44 -23.45 4.78 -5.82
C SER A 44 -22.98 4.39 -4.43
N GLN A 45 -21.76 3.85 -4.32
CA GLN A 45 -21.17 3.40 -3.06
C GLN A 45 -20.40 4.52 -2.38
N THR A 46 -20.45 4.54 -1.05
CA THR A 46 -19.56 5.35 -0.21
C THR A 46 -18.60 4.42 0.51
N LEU A 47 -17.30 4.59 0.26
CA LEU A 47 -16.26 3.78 0.86
C LEU A 47 -15.94 4.26 2.28
N ARG A 48 -15.79 3.33 3.21
CA ARG A 48 -15.42 3.61 4.60
C ARG A 48 -13.91 3.70 4.74
N PHE A 49 -13.41 4.85 5.12
CA PHE A 49 -11.98 5.11 5.25
C PHE A 49 -11.60 5.34 6.72
N TYR A 50 -10.92 4.38 7.34
CA TYR A 50 -10.51 4.44 8.72
C TYR A 50 -9.10 5.00 8.88
N VAL A 51 -8.95 5.93 9.84
CA VAL A 51 -7.70 6.66 10.08
C VAL A 51 -7.46 6.81 11.58
N ASN A 52 -6.20 6.71 12.02
CA ASN A 52 -5.84 6.96 13.42
C ASN A 52 -6.04 8.44 13.79
N SER A 53 -6.91 8.71 14.76
CA SER A 53 -7.19 10.06 15.28
C SER A 53 -6.01 10.70 16.01
N GLY A 54 -5.07 9.90 16.52
CA GLY A 54 -3.87 10.35 17.20
C GLY A 54 -2.78 10.92 16.30
N ASP A 55 -2.94 10.78 14.96
CA ASP A 55 -1.97 11.27 13.98
C ASP A 55 -2.61 12.28 13.02
N SER A 56 -2.36 13.56 13.29
CA SER A 56 -2.88 14.65 12.46
C SER A 56 -2.35 14.64 11.02
N THR A 57 -1.19 14.08 10.77
CA THR A 57 -0.62 13.97 9.43
C THR A 57 -1.45 13.03 8.58
N PHE A 58 -1.82 11.87 9.14
CA PHE A 58 -2.70 10.91 8.46
C PHE A 58 -4.10 11.45 8.25
N VAL A 59 -4.68 12.11 9.26
CA VAL A 59 -6.01 12.73 9.13
C VAL A 59 -6.03 13.79 8.02
N ASN A 60 -5.00 14.64 7.95
CA ASN A 60 -4.88 15.64 6.90
C ASN A 60 -4.68 14.97 5.52
N ALA A 61 -3.83 13.95 5.42
CA ALA A 61 -3.61 13.21 4.17
C ALA A 61 -4.91 12.56 3.69
N ALA A 62 -5.64 11.89 4.58
CA ALA A 62 -6.94 11.27 4.26
C ALA A 62 -7.95 12.30 3.74
N THR A 63 -7.98 13.50 4.33
CA THR A 63 -8.85 14.59 3.88
C THR A 63 -8.52 15.03 2.45
N VAL A 64 -7.23 15.16 2.13
CA VAL A 64 -6.78 15.50 0.76
C VAL A 64 -7.11 14.39 -0.21
N MET A 65 -6.84 13.13 0.15
CA MET A 65 -7.16 11.96 -0.69
C MET A 65 -8.66 11.87 -0.97
N ALA A 66 -9.50 12.00 0.05
CA ALA A 66 -10.96 11.96 -0.11
C ALA A 66 -11.46 13.06 -1.06
N ALA A 67 -10.90 14.27 -0.98
CA ALA A 67 -11.24 15.35 -1.91
C ALA A 67 -10.81 15.04 -3.36
N GLN A 68 -9.64 14.43 -3.55
CA GLN A 68 -9.16 14.02 -4.87
C GLN A 68 -10.01 12.88 -5.45
N TRP A 69 -10.39 11.89 -4.64
CA TRP A 69 -11.27 10.80 -5.03
C TRP A 69 -12.67 11.29 -5.37
N ALA A 70 -13.22 12.21 -4.58
CA ALA A 70 -14.52 12.82 -4.90
C ALA A 70 -14.53 13.55 -6.26
N ALA A 71 -13.40 14.16 -6.64
CA ALA A 71 -13.27 14.83 -7.93
C ALA A 71 -13.35 13.87 -9.14
N VAL A 72 -13.12 12.57 -8.93
CA VAL A 72 -13.23 11.54 -9.97
C VAL A 72 -14.46 10.63 -9.79
N GLY A 73 -15.33 10.93 -8.81
CA GLY A 73 -16.57 10.20 -8.60
C GLY A 73 -16.52 9.06 -7.59
N ILE A 74 -15.48 9.01 -6.72
CA ILE A 74 -15.41 8.08 -5.60
C ILE A 74 -15.78 8.82 -4.31
N ASN A 75 -16.90 8.41 -3.70
CA ASN A 75 -17.33 8.96 -2.41
C ASN A 75 -16.67 8.19 -1.25
N VAL A 76 -16.12 8.93 -0.29
CA VAL A 76 -15.42 8.34 0.87
C VAL A 76 -15.92 8.99 2.15
N GLU A 77 -16.24 8.18 3.15
CA GLU A 77 -16.53 8.62 4.52
C GLU A 77 -15.30 8.34 5.40
N ILE A 78 -14.68 9.40 5.91
CA ILE A 78 -13.52 9.30 6.81
C ILE A 78 -14.03 9.09 8.23
N THR A 79 -13.63 7.97 8.84
CA THR A 79 -13.87 7.66 10.25
C THR A 79 -12.56 7.69 11.02
N THR A 80 -12.41 8.65 11.93
CA THR A 80 -11.23 8.72 12.78
C THR A 80 -11.47 7.95 14.08
N VAL A 81 -10.57 7.02 14.40
CA VAL A 81 -10.63 6.15 15.58
C VAL A 81 -9.28 6.16 16.32
N ASP A 82 -9.26 5.72 17.57
CA ASP A 82 -8.00 5.49 18.27
C ASP A 82 -7.25 4.27 17.68
N PHE A 83 -5.95 4.17 17.98
CA PHE A 83 -5.10 3.13 17.39
C PHE A 83 -5.56 1.70 17.73
N ALA A 84 -6.06 1.45 18.94
CA ALA A 84 -6.52 0.11 19.32
C ALA A 84 -7.77 -0.29 18.51
N THR A 85 -8.69 0.63 18.34
CA THR A 85 -9.88 0.45 17.49
C THR A 85 -9.47 0.26 16.02
N LEU A 86 -8.50 1.04 15.51
CA LEU A 86 -7.99 0.88 14.15
C LEU A 86 -7.43 -0.54 13.92
N MET A 87 -6.63 -1.05 14.86
CA MET A 87 -6.07 -2.41 14.77
C MET A 87 -7.14 -3.50 14.88
N SER A 88 -8.16 -3.29 15.69
CA SER A 88 -9.31 -4.20 15.76
C SER A 88 -10.09 -4.22 14.43
N THR A 89 -10.30 -3.06 13.82
CA THR A 89 -10.95 -2.93 12.50
C THR A 89 -10.11 -3.62 11.42
N ALA A 90 -8.78 -3.43 11.43
CA ALA A 90 -7.87 -4.12 10.53
C ALA A 90 -7.98 -5.65 10.67
N GLY A 91 -7.98 -6.16 11.90
CA GLY A 91 -8.08 -7.60 12.17
C GLY A 91 -9.43 -8.21 11.83
N SER A 92 -10.52 -7.42 11.85
CA SER A 92 -11.86 -7.90 11.46
C SER A 92 -12.15 -7.71 9.97
N MET A 93 -11.28 -7.05 9.23
CA MET A 93 -11.45 -6.72 7.80
C MET A 93 -12.75 -5.92 7.50
N ASP A 94 -13.27 -5.18 8.49
CA ASP A 94 -14.51 -4.41 8.36
C ASP A 94 -14.23 -2.95 7.93
N TYR A 95 -13.60 -2.80 6.79
CA TYR A 95 -13.28 -1.51 6.15
C TYR A 95 -13.17 -1.66 4.64
N ASP A 96 -13.24 -0.53 3.94
CA ASP A 96 -12.97 -0.47 2.51
C ASP A 96 -11.57 0.13 2.27
N ILE A 97 -11.17 1.12 3.08
CA ILE A 97 -9.85 1.74 3.06
C ILE A 97 -9.34 1.89 4.50
N LEU A 98 -8.07 1.59 4.72
CA LEU A 98 -7.38 1.73 6.00
C LEU A 98 -6.07 2.49 5.81
N ALA A 99 -5.88 3.59 6.57
CA ALA A 99 -4.59 4.26 6.62
C ALA A 99 -3.85 3.93 7.92
N VAL A 100 -2.68 3.34 7.78
CA VAL A 100 -1.84 2.95 8.92
C VAL A 100 -0.40 3.35 8.66
N GLN A 101 0.29 3.76 9.73
CA GLN A 101 1.74 3.87 9.69
C GLN A 101 2.34 2.49 9.94
N TYR A 102 3.18 2.06 9.03
CA TYR A 102 3.86 0.78 9.11
C TYR A 102 5.38 0.99 9.08
N THR A 103 6.11 0.21 9.89
CA THR A 103 7.57 0.21 9.87
C THR A 103 8.02 -1.14 9.33
N TYR A 104 8.78 -1.14 8.26
CA TYR A 104 9.28 -2.34 7.62
C TYR A 104 10.81 -2.43 7.68
N SER A 105 11.33 -3.64 7.52
CA SER A 105 12.76 -3.89 7.41
C SER A 105 13.19 -3.85 5.94
N PRO A 106 14.01 -2.88 5.51
CA PRO A 106 14.45 -2.82 4.13
C PRO A 106 15.41 -3.96 3.75
N VAL A 107 16.03 -4.60 4.75
CA VAL A 107 17.02 -5.69 4.54
C VAL A 107 16.43 -7.09 4.67
N ASP A 108 15.23 -7.21 5.22
CA ASP A 108 14.47 -8.46 5.34
C ASP A 108 12.99 -8.19 5.13
N PRO A 109 12.57 -7.99 3.88
CA PRO A 109 11.20 -7.61 3.56
C PRO A 109 10.21 -8.79 3.57
N TYR A 110 10.68 -10.05 3.65
CA TYR A 110 9.84 -11.24 3.51
C TYR A 110 8.62 -11.23 4.43
N THR A 111 8.87 -11.09 5.74
CA THR A 111 7.79 -11.19 6.74
C THR A 111 6.69 -10.17 6.49
N ASP A 112 7.09 -8.96 6.16
CA ASP A 112 6.17 -7.86 5.93
C ASP A 112 5.41 -8.01 4.61
N MET A 113 6.12 -8.36 3.53
CA MET A 113 5.50 -8.58 2.21
C MET A 113 4.56 -9.80 2.25
N ALA A 114 4.97 -10.91 2.88
CA ALA A 114 4.12 -12.08 3.02
C ALA A 114 2.85 -11.77 3.81
N TRP A 115 2.96 -10.94 4.85
CA TRP A 115 1.80 -10.54 5.65
C TRP A 115 0.87 -9.56 4.93
N LEU A 116 1.42 -8.64 4.13
CA LEU A 116 0.64 -7.65 3.40
C LEU A 116 0.06 -8.20 2.08
N LEU A 117 0.76 -9.12 1.42
CA LEU A 117 0.44 -9.58 0.06
C LEU A 117 0.15 -11.09 0.00
N GLY A 118 0.28 -11.83 1.10
CA GLY A 118 0.28 -13.29 1.15
C GLY A 118 -1.10 -13.95 1.25
N GLY A 119 -2.18 -13.27 0.90
CA GLY A 119 -3.51 -13.88 0.79
C GLY A 119 -4.33 -13.88 2.07
N GLU A 120 -4.98 -15.01 2.40
CA GLU A 120 -5.91 -15.11 3.52
C GLU A 120 -5.24 -14.76 4.86
N GLY A 121 -5.85 -13.83 5.59
CA GLY A 121 -5.34 -13.30 6.86
C GLY A 121 -4.45 -12.06 6.72
N SER A 122 -4.08 -11.66 5.49
CA SER A 122 -3.45 -10.36 5.25
C SER A 122 -4.47 -9.23 5.39
N TRP A 123 -4.00 -8.04 5.73
CA TRP A 123 -4.91 -6.87 5.80
C TRP A 123 -5.50 -6.47 4.46
N THR A 124 -4.87 -6.82 3.36
CA THR A 124 -5.35 -6.50 2.02
C THR A 124 -6.27 -7.57 1.44
N SER A 125 -6.27 -8.79 2.00
CA SER A 125 -6.87 -10.00 1.42
C SER A 125 -6.43 -10.26 -0.04
N TYR A 126 -5.35 -9.61 -0.47
CA TYR A 126 -4.76 -9.81 -1.78
C TYR A 126 -4.08 -11.17 -1.85
N SER A 127 -4.27 -11.88 -2.93
CA SER A 127 -3.59 -13.15 -3.21
C SER A 127 -3.34 -13.28 -4.71
N ASP A 128 -2.09 -13.48 -5.06
CA ASP A 128 -1.65 -13.75 -6.42
C ASP A 128 -0.67 -14.94 -6.38
N ASP A 129 -0.85 -15.92 -7.26
CA ASP A 129 -0.04 -17.15 -7.25
C ASP A 129 1.43 -16.88 -7.58
N GLU A 130 1.73 -15.90 -8.43
CA GLU A 130 3.09 -15.51 -8.79
C GLU A 130 3.79 -14.85 -7.60
N VAL A 131 3.10 -13.95 -6.90
CA VAL A 131 3.59 -13.32 -5.67
C VAL A 131 3.84 -14.36 -4.59
N ASN A 132 2.90 -15.26 -4.37
CA ASN A 132 3.03 -16.31 -3.35
C ASN A 132 4.21 -17.24 -3.66
N ALA A 133 4.40 -17.63 -4.92
CA ALA A 133 5.54 -18.45 -5.34
C ALA A 133 6.87 -17.71 -5.21
N ALA A 134 6.92 -16.43 -5.59
CA ALA A 134 8.10 -15.60 -5.48
C ALA A 134 8.51 -15.41 -4.00
N LEU A 135 7.57 -15.06 -3.12
CA LEU A 135 7.83 -14.90 -1.69
C LEU A 135 8.29 -16.22 -1.04
N ALA A 136 7.68 -17.36 -1.41
CA ALA A 136 8.15 -18.67 -0.94
C ALA A 136 9.57 -18.98 -1.44
N GLY A 137 9.90 -18.61 -2.68
CA GLY A 137 11.23 -18.76 -3.26
C GLY A 137 12.31 -18.02 -2.48
N THR A 138 12.01 -16.82 -1.94
CA THR A 138 12.99 -16.05 -1.15
C THR A 138 13.48 -16.79 0.10
N GLN A 139 12.71 -17.77 0.60
CA GLN A 139 13.06 -18.55 1.79
C GLN A 139 13.98 -19.75 1.45
N THR A 140 14.24 -20.00 0.16
CA THR A 140 15.02 -21.16 -0.29
C THR A 140 16.37 -20.79 -0.88
N THR A 141 16.64 -19.51 -1.06
CA THR A 141 17.91 -19.00 -1.60
C THR A 141 18.58 -17.98 -0.70
N SER A 142 19.88 -17.81 -0.86
CA SER A 142 20.67 -16.72 -0.28
C SER A 142 21.44 -15.94 -1.36
N ASP A 143 21.19 -16.26 -2.63
CA ASP A 143 21.78 -15.51 -3.74
C ASP A 143 21.12 -14.14 -3.88
N ALA A 144 21.94 -13.09 -3.84
CA ALA A 144 21.42 -11.73 -3.83
C ALA A 144 20.70 -11.35 -5.14
N ALA A 145 21.15 -11.85 -6.27
CA ALA A 145 20.53 -11.56 -7.56
C ALA A 145 19.16 -12.26 -7.68
N GLU A 146 19.10 -13.51 -7.23
CA GLU A 146 17.85 -14.27 -7.19
C GLU A 146 16.85 -13.64 -6.20
N LEU A 147 17.30 -13.20 -5.03
CA LEU A 147 16.44 -12.47 -4.07
C LEU A 147 15.92 -11.16 -4.64
N THR A 148 16.74 -10.40 -5.38
CA THR A 148 16.31 -9.17 -6.04
C THR A 148 15.24 -9.45 -7.08
N GLU A 149 15.38 -10.50 -7.88
CA GLU A 149 14.38 -10.90 -8.88
C GLU A 149 13.05 -11.30 -8.20
N LEU A 150 13.11 -12.14 -7.17
CA LEU A 150 11.92 -12.65 -6.47
C LEU A 150 11.15 -11.53 -5.74
N TYR A 151 11.84 -10.67 -4.99
CA TYR A 151 11.19 -9.52 -4.36
C TYR A 151 10.67 -8.52 -5.40
N GLY A 152 11.37 -8.36 -6.53
CA GLY A 152 10.94 -7.53 -7.63
C GLY A 152 9.62 -7.98 -8.27
N ILE A 153 9.35 -9.30 -8.32
CA ILE A 153 8.04 -9.82 -8.76
C ILE A 153 6.93 -9.32 -7.84
N ALA A 154 7.08 -9.49 -6.53
CA ALA A 154 6.06 -9.05 -5.58
C ALA A 154 5.87 -7.53 -5.60
N ASP A 155 6.94 -6.75 -5.75
CA ASP A 155 6.90 -5.29 -5.79
C ASP A 155 6.19 -4.78 -7.07
N ARG A 156 6.47 -5.37 -8.23
CA ARG A 156 5.77 -5.06 -9.49
C ARG A 156 4.27 -5.35 -9.40
N LYS A 157 3.91 -6.52 -8.89
CA LYS A 157 2.51 -6.91 -8.73
C LYS A 157 1.76 -5.98 -7.79
N MET A 158 2.40 -5.52 -6.71
CA MET A 158 1.81 -4.53 -5.83
C MET A 158 1.49 -3.22 -6.57
N GLN A 159 2.31 -2.82 -7.53
CA GLN A 159 2.06 -1.60 -8.33
C GLN A 159 1.03 -1.81 -9.43
N GLU A 160 0.96 -2.99 -10.03
CA GLU A 160 -0.02 -3.32 -11.07
C GLU A 160 -1.43 -3.43 -10.50
N ASP A 161 -1.58 -4.15 -9.39
CA ASP A 161 -2.88 -4.50 -8.79
C ASP A 161 -3.30 -3.55 -7.67
N VAL A 162 -2.35 -2.76 -7.14
CA VAL A 162 -2.53 -1.73 -6.09
C VAL A 162 -3.35 -2.21 -4.88
N PRO A 163 -3.05 -3.38 -4.28
CA PRO A 163 -3.73 -3.82 -3.06
C PRO A 163 -3.44 -2.89 -1.88
N MET A 164 -2.32 -2.21 -1.94
CA MET A 164 -1.93 -1.12 -1.04
C MET A 164 -1.03 -0.13 -1.79
N PHE A 165 -0.93 1.08 -1.28
CA PHE A 165 0.05 2.05 -1.77
C PHE A 165 0.69 2.81 -0.62
N SER A 166 1.96 3.15 -0.79
CA SER A 166 2.71 3.99 0.15
C SER A 166 2.54 5.45 -0.26
N ALA A 167 1.90 6.25 0.59
CA ALA A 167 1.78 7.68 0.30
C ALA A 167 3.14 8.39 0.36
N TYR A 168 4.00 7.98 1.31
CA TYR A 168 5.39 8.44 1.45
C TYR A 168 6.12 7.62 2.52
N ILE A 169 7.45 7.59 2.45
CA ILE A 169 8.31 7.02 3.48
C ILE A 169 9.01 8.14 4.25
N ILE A 170 8.98 8.06 5.56
CA ILE A 170 9.76 8.94 6.44
C ILE A 170 11.00 8.17 6.89
N SER A 171 12.18 8.70 6.59
CA SER A 171 13.42 8.18 7.17
C SER A 171 13.46 8.50 8.65
N ALA A 172 13.36 7.48 9.50
CA ALA A 172 13.54 7.65 10.93
C ALA A 172 15.03 7.96 11.21
N GLN A 173 15.35 9.22 11.49
CA GLN A 173 16.64 9.57 12.04
C GLN A 173 16.66 9.11 13.50
N ARG A 174 17.43 8.07 13.81
CA ARG A 174 17.77 7.77 15.20
C ARG A 174 18.78 8.82 15.67
N ALA A 175 18.36 9.62 16.66
CA ALA A 175 19.26 10.50 17.40
C ALA A 175 20.19 9.69 18.32
#